data_336f44fa725b84c69140bd4223e78702
#
_entry.id   336f44fa725b84c69140bd4223e78702
#
_cell.length_a   1.000
_cell.length_b   1.000
_cell.length_c   1.000
_cell.angle_alpha   90.00
_cell.angle_beta   90.00
_cell.angle_gamma   90.00
#
_symmetry.space_group_name_H-M   'P 1'
#
loop_
_entity.id
_entity.type
_entity.pdbx_description
1 polymer ?
#
loop_
_entity_poly.entity_id
_entity_poly.type
_entity_poly.pdbx_seq_one_letter_code
_entity_poly.pdbx_strand_id
1 'polypeptide(L)'
;MFYDKSVFSEDDIKNLDTMLEKGVVSFPFTNSWYLPAFYIGNGCTLFGDGTDESAGVDFSGQKAVDVTNYLIDLVDNPNFKIDADGSGIAGLRDGSIKAMFTGSWDANGIKESLGDNMGVASLPTYTLNGEEVQMYAYAGSKAIGVNSQSKYPEAAVQLAVYLGSAEAQRLHYELRNVIPCNTELLEAEDIASDELVIAQNDTFNYTSIMQPFVSQMNNCWTPVENLGKGIRNGSVTHDNAEEQTEAMNDAMNSDGLS
;
A
#
# COMPACT_ATOMS: atom_id res chain seq x y z
N MET A 1 -0.71 -8.08 1.35
CA MET A 1 -0.95 -8.68 0.02
C MET A 1 -1.73 -9.98 0.20
N PHE A 2 -2.58 -10.35 -0.79
CA PHE A 2 -3.33 -11.61 -0.81
C PHE A 2 -2.88 -12.47 -1.97
N TYR A 3 -2.88 -13.81 -1.80
CA TYR A 3 -2.40 -14.73 -2.82
C TYR A 3 -3.10 -16.10 -2.75
N ASP A 4 -3.05 -16.86 -3.84
CA ASP A 4 -3.56 -18.24 -3.96
C ASP A 4 -2.48 -19.23 -3.50
N LYS A 5 -2.68 -19.86 -2.31
CA LYS A 5 -1.77 -20.87 -1.72
C LYS A 5 -1.61 -22.12 -2.61
N SER A 6 -2.52 -22.35 -3.56
CA SER A 6 -2.39 -23.45 -4.51
C SER A 6 -1.36 -23.18 -5.61
N VAL A 7 -0.94 -21.90 -5.78
CA VAL A 7 0.01 -21.45 -6.80
C VAL A 7 1.34 -21.06 -6.20
N PHE A 8 1.31 -20.32 -5.07
CA PHE A 8 2.50 -19.78 -4.41
C PHE A 8 2.77 -20.46 -3.08
N SER A 9 4.03 -20.89 -2.89
CA SER A 9 4.54 -21.28 -1.57
C SER A 9 4.92 -20.06 -0.73
N GLU A 10 5.20 -20.26 0.55
CA GLU A 10 5.69 -19.22 1.47
C GLU A 10 7.05 -18.61 1.03
N ASP A 11 7.86 -19.36 0.30
CA ASP A 11 9.12 -18.83 -0.24
C ASP A 11 8.89 -17.98 -1.50
N ASP A 12 7.93 -18.35 -2.33
CA ASP A 12 7.63 -17.62 -3.57
C ASP A 12 7.13 -16.20 -3.32
N ILE A 13 6.33 -16.03 -2.27
CA ILE A 13 5.73 -14.74 -1.93
C ILE A 13 6.68 -13.72 -1.30
N LYS A 14 7.93 -14.10 -1.06
CA LYS A 14 8.94 -13.20 -0.48
C LYS A 14 9.48 -12.19 -1.47
N ASN A 15 9.41 -12.50 -2.78
CA ASN A 15 9.91 -11.63 -3.83
C ASN A 15 8.92 -11.54 -4.99
N LEU A 16 8.62 -10.31 -5.43
CA LEU A 16 7.63 -10.03 -6.48
C LEU A 16 8.03 -10.66 -7.83
N ASP A 17 9.32 -10.59 -8.20
CA ASP A 17 9.78 -11.12 -9.48
C ASP A 17 9.65 -12.65 -9.52
N THR A 18 9.93 -13.32 -8.40
CA THR A 18 9.67 -14.77 -8.24
C THR A 18 8.18 -15.10 -8.37
N MET A 19 7.30 -14.27 -7.79
CA MET A 19 5.86 -14.46 -7.98
C MET A 19 5.44 -14.32 -9.44
N LEU A 20 5.99 -13.35 -10.17
CA LEU A 20 5.70 -13.11 -11.59
C LEU A 20 6.17 -14.25 -12.50
N GLU A 21 7.17 -15.04 -12.09
CA GLU A 21 7.55 -16.25 -12.82
C GLU A 21 6.51 -17.38 -12.70
N LYS A 22 5.68 -17.38 -11.66
CA LYS A 22 4.76 -18.47 -11.34
C LYS A 22 3.30 -18.16 -11.59
N GLY A 23 2.92 -16.90 -11.55
CA GLY A 23 1.51 -16.53 -11.71
C GLY A 23 1.30 -15.04 -11.94
N VAL A 24 0.08 -14.70 -12.33
CA VAL A 24 -0.29 -13.31 -12.58
C VAL A 24 -0.53 -12.59 -11.26
N VAL A 25 0.17 -11.46 -11.08
CA VAL A 25 0.06 -10.58 -9.92
C VAL A 25 -0.59 -9.26 -10.30
N SER A 26 -1.58 -8.83 -9.54
CA SER A 26 -2.28 -7.56 -9.72
C SER A 26 -1.84 -6.52 -8.70
N PHE A 27 -1.55 -5.30 -9.16
CA PHE A 27 -1.09 -4.20 -8.31
C PHE A 27 -1.78 -2.88 -8.67
N PRO A 28 -2.18 -2.05 -7.67
CA PRO A 28 -2.80 -0.73 -7.90
C PRO A 28 -1.78 0.31 -8.38
N PHE A 29 -1.18 0.06 -9.54
CA PHE A 29 0.00 0.74 -10.07
C PHE A 29 -0.19 2.25 -10.29
N THR A 30 -1.39 2.68 -10.67
CA THR A 30 -1.70 4.10 -10.91
C THR A 30 -2.26 4.80 -9.68
N ASN A 31 -2.16 4.19 -8.50
CA ASN A 31 -2.62 4.75 -7.24
C ASN A 31 -1.42 5.22 -6.41
N SER A 32 -1.40 6.51 -6.09
CA SER A 32 -0.32 7.17 -5.35
C SER A 32 -0.15 6.70 -3.89
N TRP A 33 -1.10 5.97 -3.35
CA TRP A 33 -0.93 5.31 -2.05
C TRP A 33 -0.03 4.07 -2.13
N TYR A 34 -0.05 3.35 -3.26
CA TYR A 34 0.67 2.09 -3.44
C TYR A 34 2.00 2.23 -4.17
N LEU A 35 2.05 3.03 -5.24
CA LEU A 35 3.24 3.13 -6.10
C LEU A 35 4.53 3.54 -5.37
N PRO A 36 4.51 4.45 -4.36
CA PRO A 36 5.71 4.84 -3.62
C PRO A 36 6.40 3.71 -2.87
N ALA A 37 5.72 2.56 -2.67
CA ALA A 37 6.30 1.41 -1.98
C ALA A 37 7.65 0.96 -2.58
N PHE A 38 7.82 1.06 -3.88
CA PHE A 38 9.06 0.74 -4.58
C PHE A 38 10.15 1.78 -4.32
N TYR A 39 9.82 3.06 -4.40
CA TYR A 39 10.75 4.18 -4.22
C TYR A 39 11.27 4.28 -2.78
N ILE A 40 10.37 4.15 -1.81
CA ILE A 40 10.73 4.19 -0.38
C ILE A 40 11.68 3.06 -0.05
N GLY A 41 11.44 1.87 -0.59
CA GLY A 41 12.31 0.71 -0.46
C GLY A 41 13.73 0.96 -0.94
N ASN A 42 13.89 1.71 -2.02
CA ASN A 42 15.20 2.06 -2.58
C ASN A 42 15.80 3.36 -2.01
N GLY A 43 15.35 3.78 -0.82
CA GLY A 43 15.94 4.89 -0.08
C GLY A 43 15.43 6.27 -0.48
N CYS A 44 14.32 6.39 -1.21
CA CYS A 44 13.62 7.65 -1.38
C CYS A 44 12.89 8.02 -0.09
N THR A 45 12.86 9.30 0.26
CA THR A 45 12.34 9.78 1.55
C THR A 45 11.26 10.84 1.38
N LEU A 46 10.39 10.95 2.38
CA LEU A 46 9.30 11.90 2.45
C LEU A 46 9.43 12.67 3.77
N PHE A 47 9.79 13.96 3.69
CA PHE A 47 9.83 14.87 4.85
C PHE A 47 10.68 14.35 6.01
N GLY A 48 11.88 13.83 5.68
CA GLY A 48 12.81 13.23 6.65
C GLY A 48 12.23 11.98 7.30
N ASP A 49 11.90 12.07 8.58
CA ASP A 49 11.21 11.02 9.34
C ASP A 49 9.68 11.08 9.22
N GLY A 50 9.15 11.89 8.31
CA GLY A 50 7.72 12.13 8.11
C GLY A 50 7.15 13.34 8.88
N THR A 51 7.98 14.09 9.60
CA THR A 51 7.56 15.23 10.44
C THR A 51 8.28 16.54 10.11
N ASP A 52 9.33 16.51 9.30
CA ASP A 52 10.14 17.66 8.95
C ASP A 52 9.79 18.21 7.56
N GLU A 53 8.91 19.21 7.53
CA GLU A 53 8.53 19.89 6.28
C GLU A 53 9.74 20.47 5.52
N SER A 54 10.79 20.89 6.25
CA SER A 54 11.99 21.52 5.65
C SER A 54 12.88 20.50 4.94
N ALA A 55 12.78 19.23 5.27
CA ALA A 55 13.50 18.17 4.57
C ALA A 55 12.95 17.88 3.18
N GLY A 56 11.68 18.24 2.92
CA GLY A 56 11.04 18.01 1.64
C GLY A 56 10.93 16.53 1.26
N VAL A 57 10.78 16.30 -0.04
CA VAL A 57 10.72 14.97 -0.65
C VAL A 57 12.01 14.71 -1.43
N ASP A 58 12.58 13.53 -1.30
CA ASP A 58 13.75 13.07 -2.07
C ASP A 58 13.43 11.79 -2.85
N PHE A 59 12.72 11.99 -3.96
CA PHE A 59 12.46 10.99 -5.00
C PHE A 59 13.26 11.33 -6.26
N SER A 60 14.55 11.66 -6.07
CA SER A 60 15.44 12.15 -7.10
C SER A 60 16.70 11.31 -7.27
N GLY A 61 17.45 11.60 -8.33
CA GLY A 61 18.73 10.98 -8.63
C GLY A 61 18.62 9.51 -9.03
N GLN A 62 19.78 8.85 -9.14
CA GLN A 62 19.87 7.50 -9.71
C GLN A 62 19.00 6.49 -8.97
N LYS A 63 18.87 6.59 -7.63
CA LYS A 63 18.03 5.67 -6.84
C LYS A 63 16.56 5.68 -7.26
N ALA A 64 16.02 6.86 -7.58
CA ALA A 64 14.65 6.99 -8.04
C ALA A 64 14.48 6.62 -9.50
N VAL A 65 15.45 7.01 -10.36
CA VAL A 65 15.46 6.66 -11.79
C VAL A 65 15.55 5.15 -12.00
N ASP A 66 16.35 4.43 -11.19
CA ASP A 66 16.44 2.97 -11.25
C ASP A 66 15.07 2.33 -10.96
N VAL A 67 14.35 2.84 -9.96
CA VAL A 67 12.98 2.37 -9.67
C VAL A 67 12.02 2.68 -10.81
N THR A 68 12.07 3.87 -11.39
CA THR A 68 11.23 4.21 -12.56
C THR A 68 11.48 3.25 -13.72
N ASN A 69 12.74 2.94 -14.02
CA ASN A 69 13.09 1.97 -15.06
C ASN A 69 12.58 0.56 -14.73
N TYR A 70 12.74 0.09 -13.50
CA TYR A 70 12.15 -1.17 -13.05
C TYR A 70 10.63 -1.20 -13.25
N LEU A 71 9.93 -0.12 -12.91
CA LEU A 71 8.48 -0.02 -13.05
C LEU A 71 8.02 -0.03 -14.53
N ILE A 72 8.83 0.50 -15.44
CA ILE A 72 8.59 0.41 -16.89
C ILE A 72 8.67 -1.05 -17.32
N ASP A 73 9.74 -1.76 -16.95
CA ASP A 73 9.90 -3.20 -17.27
C ASP A 73 8.82 -4.05 -16.62
N LEU A 74 8.40 -3.70 -15.38
CA LEU A 74 7.35 -4.41 -14.66
C LEU A 74 6.00 -4.34 -15.39
N VAL A 75 5.65 -3.19 -15.96
CA VAL A 75 4.39 -3.02 -16.71
C VAL A 75 4.39 -3.82 -18.01
N ASP A 76 5.55 -4.04 -18.60
CA ASP A 76 5.71 -4.86 -19.82
C ASP A 76 5.71 -6.38 -19.51
N ASN A 77 5.79 -6.78 -18.24
CA ASN A 77 5.73 -8.19 -17.85
C ASN A 77 4.31 -8.74 -18.06
N PRO A 78 4.14 -9.83 -18.88
CA PRO A 78 2.81 -10.38 -19.18
C PRO A 78 2.06 -10.92 -17.95
N ASN A 79 2.78 -11.25 -16.87
CA ASN A 79 2.22 -11.74 -15.62
C ASN A 79 1.97 -10.60 -14.60
N PHE A 80 2.26 -9.34 -14.95
CA PHE A 80 1.87 -8.19 -14.18
C PHE A 80 0.58 -7.56 -14.68
N LYS A 81 -0.37 -7.28 -13.78
CA LYS A 81 -1.63 -6.63 -14.12
C LYS A 81 -1.82 -5.36 -13.30
N ILE A 82 -2.09 -4.26 -13.99
CA ILE A 82 -2.44 -2.99 -13.35
C ILE A 82 -3.90 -3.07 -12.90
N ASP A 83 -4.13 -3.04 -11.59
CA ASP A 83 -5.47 -2.90 -11.02
C ASP A 83 -5.86 -1.42 -10.99
N ALA A 84 -6.59 -0.99 -12.01
CA ALA A 84 -7.07 0.39 -12.11
C ALA A 84 -8.51 0.56 -11.61
N ASP A 85 -9.28 -0.52 -11.58
CA ASP A 85 -10.75 -0.48 -11.44
C ASP A 85 -11.24 -1.35 -10.27
N GLY A 86 -10.34 -1.93 -9.45
CA GLY A 86 -10.69 -2.92 -8.43
C GLY A 86 -11.08 -4.28 -9.03
N SER A 87 -10.62 -4.59 -10.25
CA SER A 87 -10.91 -5.85 -10.93
C SER A 87 -10.13 -7.05 -10.39
N GLY A 88 -9.17 -6.82 -9.48
CA GLY A 88 -8.32 -7.87 -8.89
C GLY A 88 -9.12 -9.02 -8.27
N ILE A 89 -10.18 -8.73 -7.51
CA ILE A 89 -11.04 -9.76 -6.90
C ILE A 89 -11.75 -10.61 -7.96
N ALA A 90 -12.23 -10.00 -9.03
CA ALA A 90 -12.86 -10.74 -10.13
C ALA A 90 -11.84 -11.68 -10.80
N GLY A 91 -10.61 -11.21 -10.99
CA GLY A 91 -9.51 -12.01 -11.53
C GLY A 91 -9.05 -13.15 -10.62
N LEU A 92 -9.08 -12.97 -9.29
CA LEU A 92 -8.87 -14.08 -8.34
C LEU A 92 -9.99 -15.12 -8.46
N ARG A 93 -11.25 -14.69 -8.61
CA ARG A 93 -12.41 -15.58 -8.72
C ARG A 93 -12.40 -16.40 -10.00
N ASP A 94 -12.03 -15.83 -11.14
CA ASP A 94 -11.99 -16.53 -12.43
C ASP A 94 -10.63 -17.21 -12.71
N GLY A 95 -9.66 -17.02 -11.82
CA GLY A 95 -8.33 -17.61 -11.89
C GLY A 95 -7.36 -16.91 -12.85
N SER A 96 -7.71 -15.78 -13.43
CA SER A 96 -6.81 -14.99 -14.28
C SER A 96 -5.74 -14.22 -13.49
N ILE A 97 -5.98 -13.97 -12.20
CA ILE A 97 -5.03 -13.37 -11.25
C ILE A 97 -4.78 -14.38 -10.13
N LYS A 98 -3.56 -14.43 -9.61
CA LYS A 98 -3.11 -15.35 -8.57
C LYS A 98 -2.67 -14.67 -7.28
N ALA A 99 -2.34 -13.39 -7.35
CA ALA A 99 -2.07 -12.55 -6.19
C ALA A 99 -2.49 -11.11 -6.47
N MET A 100 -2.86 -10.36 -5.41
CA MET A 100 -3.19 -8.95 -5.50
C MET A 100 -2.76 -8.17 -4.26
N PHE A 101 -2.47 -6.90 -4.48
CA PHE A 101 -2.16 -5.94 -3.42
C PHE A 101 -3.40 -5.10 -3.14
N THR A 102 -3.88 -5.18 -1.91
CA THR A 102 -5.01 -4.38 -1.43
C THR A 102 -5.04 -4.37 0.10
N GLY A 103 -5.98 -3.66 0.70
CA GLY A 103 -6.15 -3.61 2.14
C GLY A 103 -7.10 -4.68 2.68
N SER A 104 -7.19 -4.76 4.01
CA SER A 104 -8.01 -5.74 4.73
C SER A 104 -9.52 -5.65 4.43
N TRP A 105 -9.99 -4.51 3.92
CA TRP A 105 -11.39 -4.31 3.51
C TRP A 105 -11.87 -5.24 2.39
N ASP A 106 -10.96 -5.80 1.60
CA ASP A 106 -11.28 -6.75 0.53
C ASP A 106 -11.20 -8.22 0.96
N ALA A 107 -10.74 -8.49 2.19
CA ALA A 107 -10.49 -9.85 2.68
C ALA A 107 -11.71 -10.79 2.54
N ASN A 108 -12.93 -10.31 2.82
CA ASN A 108 -14.15 -11.11 2.69
C ASN A 108 -14.41 -11.54 1.23
N GLY A 109 -14.29 -10.60 0.27
CA GLY A 109 -14.48 -10.90 -1.15
C GLY A 109 -13.39 -11.82 -1.71
N ILE A 110 -12.16 -11.71 -1.20
CA ILE A 110 -11.05 -12.58 -1.56
C ILE A 110 -11.25 -13.98 -0.97
N LYS A 111 -11.70 -14.07 0.30
CA LYS A 111 -12.05 -15.35 0.94
C LYS A 111 -13.17 -16.08 0.20
N GLU A 112 -14.18 -15.35 -0.27
CA GLU A 112 -15.24 -15.92 -1.12
C GLU A 112 -14.70 -16.45 -2.46
N SER A 113 -13.64 -15.83 -2.98
CA SER A 113 -13.03 -16.20 -4.26
C SER A 113 -12.08 -17.38 -4.17
N LEU A 114 -11.22 -17.42 -3.15
CA LEU A 114 -10.14 -18.40 -3.00
C LEU A 114 -10.45 -19.50 -1.97
N GLY A 115 -11.44 -19.30 -1.09
CA GLY A 115 -11.77 -20.27 -0.04
C GLY A 115 -10.57 -20.54 0.87
N ASP A 116 -10.25 -21.82 1.09
CA ASP A 116 -9.14 -22.25 1.94
C ASP A 116 -7.75 -22.02 1.32
N ASN A 117 -7.70 -21.70 0.02
CA ASN A 117 -6.47 -21.34 -0.66
C ASN A 117 -6.10 -19.85 -0.46
N MET A 118 -6.92 -19.05 0.22
CA MET A 118 -6.54 -17.68 0.52
C MET A 118 -5.31 -17.63 1.43
N GLY A 119 -4.24 -17.01 0.95
CA GLY A 119 -3.08 -16.64 1.73
C GLY A 119 -3.02 -15.13 1.91
N VAL A 120 -2.44 -14.71 3.04
CA VAL A 120 -2.19 -13.30 3.36
C VAL A 120 -0.75 -13.16 3.80
N ALA A 121 -0.05 -12.12 3.35
CA ALA A 121 1.31 -11.84 3.76
C ALA A 121 1.59 -10.32 3.78
N SER A 122 2.68 -9.94 4.46
CA SER A 122 3.28 -8.61 4.36
C SER A 122 3.79 -8.34 2.93
N LEU A 123 4.37 -7.16 2.69
CA LEU A 123 4.88 -6.82 1.37
C LEU A 123 6.15 -7.60 1.03
N PRO A 124 6.29 -8.08 -0.22
CA PRO A 124 7.51 -8.75 -0.68
C PRO A 124 8.66 -7.77 -0.91
N THR A 125 9.84 -8.33 -1.18
CA THR A 125 10.92 -7.62 -1.87
C THR A 125 10.66 -7.59 -3.38
N TYR A 126 11.44 -6.80 -4.12
CA TYR A 126 11.60 -6.88 -5.57
C TYR A 126 13.09 -6.81 -5.90
N THR A 127 13.49 -7.25 -7.09
CA THR A 127 14.90 -7.31 -7.48
C THR A 127 15.27 -6.09 -8.32
N LEU A 128 16.09 -5.21 -7.77
CA LEU A 128 16.58 -4.01 -8.46
C LEU A 128 18.09 -4.09 -8.63
N ASN A 129 18.59 -4.03 -9.86
CA ASN A 129 20.03 -4.11 -10.17
C ASN A 129 20.74 -5.34 -9.56
N GLY A 130 20.01 -6.45 -9.38
CA GLY A 130 20.52 -7.69 -8.82
C GLY A 130 20.49 -7.78 -7.29
N GLU A 131 19.95 -6.77 -6.61
CA GLU A 131 19.79 -6.73 -5.16
C GLU A 131 18.31 -6.80 -4.78
N GLU A 132 17.99 -7.47 -3.66
CA GLU A 132 16.64 -7.47 -3.12
C GLU A 132 16.33 -6.15 -2.39
N VAL A 133 15.27 -5.49 -2.80
CA VAL A 133 14.79 -4.24 -2.22
C VAL A 133 13.41 -4.44 -1.60
N GLN A 134 13.24 -4.10 -0.32
CA GLN A 134 11.98 -4.24 0.38
C GLN A 134 10.96 -3.19 -0.09
N MET A 135 9.74 -3.60 -0.43
CA MET A 135 8.62 -2.68 -0.64
C MET A 135 8.12 -2.16 0.71
N TYR A 136 7.79 -0.85 0.79
CA TYR A 136 7.23 -0.24 2.01
C TYR A 136 5.88 0.41 1.75
N ALA A 137 4.83 -0.06 2.44
CA ALA A 137 3.52 0.58 2.41
C ALA A 137 3.49 1.85 3.26
N TYR A 138 2.52 2.73 2.99
CA TYR A 138 2.11 3.69 3.99
C TYR A 138 1.31 3.00 5.10
N ALA A 139 1.62 3.34 6.35
CA ALA A 139 0.82 2.98 7.51
C ALA A 139 0.05 4.21 8.01
N GLY A 140 -1.09 3.96 8.61
CA GLY A 140 -1.92 4.98 9.23
C GLY A 140 -2.98 4.36 10.11
N SER A 141 -3.61 5.18 10.94
CA SER A 141 -4.73 4.78 11.77
C SER A 141 -5.98 5.61 11.43
N LYS A 142 -7.14 5.02 11.70
CA LYS A 142 -8.42 5.75 11.62
C LYS A 142 -8.69 6.38 12.98
N ALA A 143 -8.87 7.69 13.01
CA ALA A 143 -9.21 8.43 14.22
C ALA A 143 -10.64 8.95 14.16
N ILE A 144 -11.26 9.06 15.33
CA ILE A 144 -12.59 9.64 15.50
C ILE A 144 -12.44 10.93 16.29
N GLY A 145 -12.82 12.03 15.65
CA GLY A 145 -12.80 13.37 16.28
C GLY A 145 -14.19 13.96 16.42
N VAL A 146 -14.35 14.85 17.37
CA VAL A 146 -15.58 15.63 17.57
C VAL A 146 -15.43 16.98 16.86
N ASN A 147 -16.38 17.29 15.98
CA ASN A 147 -16.42 18.59 15.31
C ASN A 147 -16.69 19.70 16.36
N SER A 148 -15.80 20.67 16.44
CA SER A 148 -15.92 21.81 17.38
C SER A 148 -17.18 22.66 17.18
N GLN A 149 -17.82 22.58 16.01
CA GLN A 149 -19.08 23.26 15.67
C GLN A 149 -20.31 22.40 15.90
N SER A 150 -20.17 21.24 16.58
CA SER A 150 -21.32 20.38 16.88
C SER A 150 -22.38 21.13 17.68
N LYS A 151 -23.64 20.98 17.31
CA LYS A 151 -24.78 21.51 18.10
C LYS A 151 -25.04 20.69 19.38
N TYR A 152 -24.45 19.49 19.46
CA TYR A 152 -24.62 18.56 20.58
C TYR A 152 -23.25 18.04 21.04
N PRO A 153 -22.35 18.91 21.59
CA PRO A 153 -20.96 18.56 21.86
C PRO A 153 -20.82 17.40 22.85
N GLU A 154 -21.63 17.37 23.92
CA GLU A 154 -21.58 16.30 24.92
C GLU A 154 -21.97 14.94 24.33
N ALA A 155 -23.02 14.88 23.55
CA ALA A 155 -23.44 13.65 22.87
C ALA A 155 -22.40 13.21 21.80
N ALA A 156 -21.78 14.16 21.09
CA ALA A 156 -20.74 13.87 20.12
C ALA A 156 -19.48 13.30 20.79
N VAL A 157 -19.10 13.80 21.97
CA VAL A 157 -17.98 13.23 22.76
C VAL A 157 -18.31 11.81 23.22
N GLN A 158 -19.52 11.58 23.75
CA GLN A 158 -19.93 10.23 24.18
C GLN A 158 -19.92 9.25 23.00
N LEU A 159 -20.39 9.66 21.82
CA LEU A 159 -20.34 8.84 20.61
C LEU A 159 -18.90 8.55 20.19
N ALA A 160 -18.02 9.55 20.20
CA ALA A 160 -16.61 9.36 19.84
C ALA A 160 -15.91 8.37 20.78
N VAL A 161 -16.16 8.49 22.09
CA VAL A 161 -15.66 7.55 23.11
C VAL A 161 -16.18 6.13 22.88
N TYR A 162 -17.47 5.97 22.59
CA TYR A 162 -18.04 4.67 22.27
C TYR A 162 -17.42 4.06 21.01
N LEU A 163 -17.31 4.83 19.94
CA LEU A 163 -16.72 4.34 18.68
C LEU A 163 -15.24 3.98 18.80
N GLY A 164 -14.50 4.57 19.76
CA GLY A 164 -13.14 4.21 20.13
C GLY A 164 -13.04 3.08 21.16
N SER A 165 -14.16 2.59 21.72
CA SER A 165 -14.16 1.56 22.76
C SER A 165 -13.73 0.20 22.22
N ALA A 166 -13.30 -0.71 23.12
CA ALA A 166 -12.97 -2.09 22.76
C ALA A 166 -14.17 -2.81 22.11
N GLU A 167 -15.40 -2.57 22.59
CA GLU A 167 -16.62 -3.14 22.04
C GLU A 167 -16.82 -2.74 20.57
N ALA A 168 -16.72 -1.43 20.26
CA ALA A 168 -16.88 -0.95 18.90
C ALA A 168 -15.74 -1.42 17.97
N GLN A 169 -14.50 -1.44 18.47
CA GLN A 169 -13.35 -1.98 17.72
C GLN A 169 -13.51 -3.46 17.42
N ARG A 170 -14.04 -4.25 18.36
CA ARG A 170 -14.37 -5.67 18.15
C ARG A 170 -15.40 -5.83 17.02
N LEU A 171 -16.47 -5.06 17.04
CA LEU A 171 -17.48 -5.06 15.97
C LEU A 171 -16.90 -4.65 14.60
N HIS A 172 -16.00 -3.65 14.57
CA HIS A 172 -15.33 -3.26 13.33
C HIS A 172 -14.43 -4.38 12.79
N TYR A 173 -13.73 -5.10 13.65
CA TYR A 173 -12.95 -6.27 13.26
C TYR A 173 -13.86 -7.35 12.66
N GLU A 174 -14.90 -7.77 13.39
CA GLU A 174 -15.80 -8.85 12.98
C GLU A 174 -16.57 -8.55 11.67
N LEU A 175 -16.97 -7.29 11.47
CA LEU A 175 -17.80 -6.92 10.34
C LEU A 175 -17.02 -6.40 9.12
N ARG A 176 -15.83 -5.85 9.33
CA ARG A 176 -15.10 -5.11 8.31
C ARG A 176 -13.62 -5.44 8.23
N ASN A 177 -13.13 -6.40 9.00
CA ASN A 177 -11.71 -6.76 9.10
C ASN A 177 -10.79 -5.56 9.43
N VAL A 178 -11.31 -4.60 10.19
CA VAL A 178 -10.51 -3.47 10.67
C VAL A 178 -9.73 -3.92 11.90
N ILE A 179 -8.41 -3.91 11.81
CA ILE A 179 -7.55 -4.37 12.91
C ILE A 179 -7.71 -3.42 14.11
N PRO A 180 -7.99 -3.94 15.32
CA PRO A 180 -8.10 -3.11 16.51
C PRO A 180 -6.80 -2.40 16.85
N CYS A 181 -6.91 -1.18 17.43
CA CYS A 181 -5.79 -0.51 18.08
C CYS A 181 -5.74 -0.80 19.59
N ASN A 182 -6.78 -1.43 20.14
CA ASN A 182 -6.84 -1.82 21.55
C ASN A 182 -5.96 -3.03 21.79
N THR A 183 -4.98 -2.91 22.70
CA THR A 183 -3.97 -3.95 22.95
C THR A 183 -4.56 -5.22 23.55
N GLU A 184 -5.59 -5.09 24.42
CA GLU A 184 -6.26 -6.28 24.99
C GLU A 184 -7.00 -7.08 23.92
N LEU A 185 -7.57 -6.42 22.93
CA LEU A 185 -8.19 -7.09 21.78
C LEU A 185 -7.16 -7.77 20.87
N LEU A 186 -6.02 -7.15 20.65
CA LEU A 186 -4.94 -7.73 19.85
C LEU A 186 -4.34 -8.99 20.52
N GLU A 187 -4.41 -9.09 21.85
CA GLU A 187 -3.96 -10.26 22.62
C GLU A 187 -5.04 -11.34 22.72
N ALA A 188 -6.28 -11.08 22.33
CA ALA A 188 -7.34 -12.09 22.32
C ALA A 188 -7.02 -13.21 21.33
N GLU A 189 -7.12 -14.48 21.75
CA GLU A 189 -6.67 -15.66 21.00
C GLU A 189 -7.21 -15.73 19.58
N ASP A 190 -8.47 -15.39 19.38
CA ASP A 190 -9.14 -15.42 18.08
C ASP A 190 -8.67 -14.31 17.13
N ILE A 191 -8.22 -13.16 17.65
CA ILE A 191 -7.66 -12.07 16.88
C ILE A 191 -6.16 -12.30 16.66
N ALA A 192 -5.43 -12.67 17.69
CA ALA A 192 -3.98 -12.88 17.63
C ALA A 192 -3.58 -14.05 16.69
N SER A 193 -4.47 -15.02 16.49
CA SER A 193 -4.24 -16.16 15.60
C SER A 193 -4.78 -15.95 14.17
N ASP A 194 -5.43 -14.83 13.88
CA ASP A 194 -5.93 -14.53 12.54
C ASP A 194 -4.78 -14.18 11.58
N GLU A 195 -4.63 -14.95 10.50
CA GLU A 195 -3.60 -14.74 9.47
C GLU A 195 -3.61 -13.30 8.90
N LEU A 196 -4.79 -12.67 8.79
CA LEU A 196 -4.93 -11.30 8.31
C LEU A 196 -4.34 -10.30 9.31
N VAL A 197 -4.61 -10.50 10.61
CA VAL A 197 -4.07 -9.65 11.69
C VAL A 197 -2.56 -9.80 11.77
N ILE A 198 -2.05 -11.03 11.70
CA ILE A 198 -0.60 -11.31 11.71
C ILE A 198 0.08 -10.60 10.53
N ALA A 199 -0.41 -10.80 9.30
CA ALA A 199 0.19 -10.19 8.11
C ALA A 199 0.12 -8.65 8.13
N GLN A 200 -0.94 -8.08 8.69
CA GLN A 200 -1.05 -6.62 8.81
C GLN A 200 -0.13 -6.07 9.90
N ASN A 201 0.02 -6.76 11.03
CA ASN A 201 0.98 -6.39 12.07
C ASN A 201 2.41 -6.50 11.55
N ASP A 202 2.74 -7.52 10.79
CA ASP A 202 4.05 -7.66 10.14
C ASP A 202 4.29 -6.52 9.13
N THR A 203 3.28 -6.18 8.32
CA THR A 203 3.35 -5.03 7.43
C THR A 203 3.59 -3.74 8.21
N PHE A 204 2.83 -3.49 9.27
CA PHE A 204 2.97 -2.29 10.08
C PHE A 204 4.35 -2.17 10.73
N ASN A 205 4.87 -3.27 11.28
CA ASN A 205 6.11 -3.25 12.05
C ASN A 205 7.38 -3.32 11.19
N TYR A 206 7.33 -3.98 10.02
CA TYR A 206 8.54 -4.32 9.27
C TYR A 206 8.58 -3.79 7.84
N THR A 207 7.42 -3.58 7.20
CA THR A 207 7.34 -3.21 5.79
C THR A 207 6.42 -2.00 5.54
N SER A 208 6.41 -1.05 6.48
CA SER A 208 5.69 0.20 6.31
C SER A 208 6.43 1.40 6.90
N ILE A 209 6.07 2.57 6.42
CA ILE A 209 6.38 3.86 7.05
C ILE A 209 5.09 4.56 7.44
N MET A 210 5.11 5.34 8.51
CA MET A 210 3.96 6.20 8.80
C MET A 210 3.79 7.23 7.70
N GLN A 211 2.54 7.37 7.20
CA GLN A 211 2.24 8.48 6.29
C GLN A 211 2.63 9.80 6.95
N PRO A 212 3.42 10.67 6.28
CA PRO A 212 3.80 11.95 6.86
C PRO A 212 2.61 12.82 7.26
N PHE A 213 2.68 13.41 8.46
CA PHE A 213 1.64 14.28 9.02
C PHE A 213 1.85 15.76 8.72
N VAL A 214 2.51 16.06 7.61
CA VAL A 214 2.78 17.41 7.14
C VAL A 214 1.78 17.79 6.04
N SER A 215 1.42 19.07 5.95
CA SER A 215 0.43 19.52 4.97
C SER A 215 0.89 19.34 3.52
N GLN A 216 2.19 19.45 3.28
CA GLN A 216 2.84 19.28 1.98
C GLN A 216 2.71 17.85 1.43
N MET A 217 2.43 16.86 2.27
CA MET A 217 2.14 15.50 1.79
C MET A 217 1.02 15.46 0.74
N ASN A 218 0.09 16.42 0.79
CA ASN A 218 -0.97 16.53 -0.21
C ASN A 218 -0.44 16.81 -1.63
N ASN A 219 0.75 17.40 -1.75
CA ASN A 219 1.36 17.68 -3.05
C ASN A 219 1.95 16.42 -3.70
N CYS A 220 2.14 15.34 -2.93
CA CYS A 220 2.77 14.10 -3.43
C CYS A 220 1.81 13.24 -4.25
N TRP A 221 0.51 13.29 -3.99
CA TRP A 221 -0.44 12.34 -4.57
C TRP A 221 -0.55 12.42 -6.08
N THR A 222 -0.79 13.61 -6.62
CA THR A 222 -1.00 13.81 -8.05
C THR A 222 0.25 13.55 -8.90
N PRO A 223 1.47 14.03 -8.54
CA PRO A 223 2.68 13.74 -9.31
C PRO A 223 2.99 12.25 -9.40
N VAL A 224 2.88 11.51 -8.30
CA VAL A 224 3.09 10.05 -8.28
C VAL A 224 2.07 9.31 -9.14
N GLU A 225 0.79 9.69 -9.03
CA GLU A 225 -0.27 9.13 -9.87
C GLU A 225 -0.04 9.39 -11.36
N ASN A 226 0.41 10.61 -11.70
CA ASN A 226 0.72 10.99 -13.08
C ASN A 226 1.89 10.19 -13.64
N LEU A 227 2.95 9.96 -12.87
CA LEU A 227 4.06 9.10 -13.29
C LEU A 227 3.57 7.68 -13.57
N GLY A 228 2.81 7.07 -12.65
CA GLY A 228 2.23 5.73 -12.85
C GLY A 228 1.34 5.64 -14.08
N LYS A 229 0.51 6.66 -14.33
CA LYS A 229 -0.31 6.75 -15.55
C LYS A 229 0.54 6.92 -16.80
N GLY A 230 1.63 7.71 -16.71
CA GLY A 230 2.57 7.92 -17.81
C GLY A 230 3.29 6.63 -18.21
N ILE A 231 3.75 5.83 -17.24
CA ILE A 231 4.34 4.51 -17.50
C ILE A 231 3.30 3.60 -18.16
N ARG A 232 2.09 3.50 -17.57
CA ARG A 232 1.01 2.65 -18.10
C ARG A 232 0.65 2.96 -19.56
N ASN A 233 0.63 4.22 -19.94
CA ASN A 233 0.22 4.63 -21.30
C ASN A 233 1.39 4.78 -22.27
N GLY A 234 2.63 4.50 -21.86
CA GLY A 234 3.84 4.57 -22.68
C GLY A 234 4.36 5.98 -22.93
N SER A 235 3.89 7.00 -22.22
CA SER A 235 4.47 8.36 -22.30
C SER A 235 5.72 8.52 -21.43
N VAL A 236 5.88 7.68 -20.42
CA VAL A 236 7.12 7.52 -19.65
C VAL A 236 7.78 6.21 -20.11
N THR A 237 8.99 6.33 -20.62
CA THR A 237 9.80 5.25 -21.20
C THR A 237 11.22 5.33 -20.67
N HIS A 238 12.07 4.34 -20.92
CA HIS A 238 13.48 4.38 -20.54
C HIS A 238 14.21 5.62 -21.08
N ASP A 239 13.82 6.13 -22.27
CA ASP A 239 14.47 7.29 -22.88
C ASP A 239 14.24 8.60 -22.14
N ASN A 240 13.12 8.70 -21.37
CA ASN A 240 12.77 9.91 -20.61
C ASN A 240 12.55 9.64 -19.11
N ALA A 241 12.91 8.46 -18.61
CA ALA A 241 12.71 8.07 -17.21
C ALA A 241 13.35 9.04 -16.22
N GLU A 242 14.58 9.49 -16.49
CA GLU A 242 15.27 10.47 -15.64
C GLU A 242 14.50 11.79 -15.60
N GLU A 243 14.16 12.37 -16.75
CA GLU A 243 13.42 13.64 -16.85
C GLU A 243 12.06 13.56 -16.12
N GLN A 244 11.31 12.48 -16.32
CA GLN A 244 9.98 12.31 -15.73
C GLN A 244 10.04 12.05 -14.22
N THR A 245 11.09 11.36 -13.75
CA THR A 245 11.32 11.13 -12.30
C THR A 245 11.67 12.43 -11.59
N GLU A 246 12.58 13.22 -12.17
CA GLU A 246 12.93 14.53 -11.62
C GLU A 246 11.72 15.51 -11.66
N ALA A 247 10.94 15.50 -12.73
CA ALA A 247 9.73 16.31 -12.82
C ALA A 247 8.68 15.91 -11.76
N MET A 248 8.56 14.62 -11.46
CA MET A 248 7.73 14.14 -10.35
C MET A 248 8.25 14.69 -9.02
N ASN A 249 9.54 14.53 -8.72
CA ASN A 249 10.16 15.02 -7.50
C ASN A 249 9.98 16.53 -7.31
N ASP A 250 10.21 17.32 -8.36
CA ASP A 250 10.06 18.78 -8.35
C ASP A 250 8.60 19.17 -8.07
N ALA A 251 7.65 18.47 -8.69
CA ALA A 251 6.23 18.73 -8.48
C ALA A 251 5.79 18.40 -7.04
N MET A 252 6.34 17.33 -6.43
CA MET A 252 6.07 16.96 -5.02
C MET A 252 6.61 18.01 -4.05
N ASN A 253 7.72 18.67 -4.39
CA ASN A 253 8.37 19.72 -3.59
C ASN A 253 7.84 21.14 -3.91
N SER A 254 6.98 21.27 -4.91
CA SER A 254 6.44 22.59 -5.26
C SER A 254 5.51 23.10 -4.15
N ASP A 255 5.63 24.39 -3.84
CA ASP A 255 4.64 25.07 -2.99
C ASP A 255 3.31 25.12 -3.73
N GLY A 256 2.45 24.11 -3.51
CA GLY A 256 1.25 23.82 -4.27
C GLY A 256 0.21 24.93 -4.39
N LEU A 257 0.62 26.10 -4.89
CA LEU A 257 -0.22 27.23 -5.31
C LEU A 257 0.54 28.09 -6.35
N SER A 258 0.38 27.79 -7.56
CA SER A 258 0.47 28.82 -8.60
C SER A 258 -0.72 28.70 -9.54
#